data_0eecd7db970576ed7a8d6212834cece5
#
_entry.id   0eecd7db970576ed7a8d6212834cece5
#
_cell.length_a   1.000
_cell.length_b   1.000
_cell.length_c   1.000
_cell.angle_alpha   90.00
_cell.angle_beta   90.00
_cell.angle_gamma   90.00
#
_symmetry.space_group_name_H-M   'P 1'
#
loop_
_entity.id
_entity.type
_entity.pdbx_description
1 polymer ?
#
loop_
_entity_poly.entity_id
_entity_poly.type
_entity_poly.pdbx_seq_one_letter_code
_entity_poly.pdbx_strand_id
1 'polypeptide(L)'
;MSTVAAEQAGGGFHEEWEAGPTVARMVLGAQLRRLREAGGHSLEDAEAVLRRPREWISRLELGRAVLRLREVADLCAAYGGADRDALATLLGLARQANAPRWWAAYRDVVPPWYEPYLELEQSAGLIRAYEAQVVPDLLQTEAYTRALLEDHRPAGEAERLAALRAVRRRILHRPSPARLWAVIEEAALRRGRGGRAVAFAQFEHLLDVCDLPHVTLQVLPLAAAEAPPVAGGSFTLLRPPQPELPDVVYVERLNGAVYPSGPDAVPYWHTINRLVLTAAPAAATQSILWRIVRDL
;
A
#
# COMPACT_ATOMS: atom_id res chain seq x y z
N MET A 1 10.25 -45.60 -11.25
CA MET A 1 10.32 -45.46 -9.80
C MET A 1 11.23 -44.31 -9.47
N SER A 2 10.69 -43.18 -9.15
CA SER A 2 10.90 -42.38 -7.96
C SER A 2 10.18 -41.05 -8.13
N THR A 3 8.95 -41.00 -7.67
CA THR A 3 8.21 -39.78 -7.41
C THR A 3 8.72 -39.29 -6.05
N VAL A 4 9.39 -38.16 -5.99
CA VAL A 4 9.75 -37.49 -4.74
C VAL A 4 9.16 -36.11 -4.70
N ALA A 5 8.08 -36.01 -3.98
CA ALA A 5 7.69 -34.94 -3.06
C ALA A 5 8.22 -33.53 -3.36
N ALA A 6 7.42 -32.75 -4.07
CA ALA A 6 7.41 -31.29 -4.03
C ALA A 6 6.12 -30.84 -3.33
N GLU A 7 5.99 -31.20 -2.07
CA GLU A 7 4.90 -30.74 -1.19
C GLU A 7 5.55 -30.12 0.06
N GLN A 8 5.02 -28.96 0.47
CA GLN A 8 5.36 -28.22 1.69
C GLN A 8 6.43 -27.10 1.59
N ALA A 9 6.13 -26.04 0.85
CA ALA A 9 6.68 -24.70 1.15
C ALA A 9 5.71 -23.55 0.76
N GLY A 10 4.41 -23.81 0.67
CA GLY A 10 3.41 -22.82 0.23
C GLY A 10 2.41 -22.35 1.30
N GLY A 11 2.43 -22.90 2.50
CA GLY A 11 1.34 -22.76 3.48
C GLY A 11 1.46 -21.64 4.51
N GLY A 12 2.60 -20.96 4.65
CA GLY A 12 2.84 -20.09 5.81
C GLY A 12 2.50 -18.60 5.62
N PHE A 13 2.39 -18.12 4.40
CA PHE A 13 2.29 -16.67 4.15
C PHE A 13 0.86 -16.15 3.86
N HIS A 14 -0.09 -17.01 3.52
CA HIS A 14 -1.47 -16.60 3.20
C HIS A 14 -2.37 -16.45 4.43
N GLU A 15 -2.18 -17.24 5.47
CA GLU A 15 -3.05 -17.20 6.66
C GLU A 15 -2.84 -15.97 7.56
N GLU A 16 -1.65 -15.35 7.56
CA GLU A 16 -1.37 -14.20 8.42
C GLU A 16 -2.01 -12.88 7.93
N TRP A 17 -2.43 -12.81 6.67
CA TRP A 17 -2.94 -11.56 6.05
C TRP A 17 -4.39 -11.60 5.62
N GLU A 18 -5.14 -12.68 5.86
CA GLU A 18 -6.56 -12.80 5.54
C GLU A 18 -7.46 -11.74 6.20
N ALA A 19 -6.98 -11.10 7.26
CA ALA A 19 -7.60 -9.96 7.90
C ALA A 19 -6.59 -8.81 8.01
N GLY A 20 -6.08 -8.32 6.88
CA GLY A 20 -5.06 -7.28 6.85
C GLY A 20 -5.36 -6.13 7.82
N PRO A 21 -4.35 -5.62 8.56
CA PRO A 21 -4.58 -4.54 9.51
C PRO A 21 -4.96 -3.27 8.77
N THR A 22 -6.12 -2.70 9.07
CA THR A 22 -6.38 -1.31 8.69
C THR A 22 -5.46 -0.41 9.50
N VAL A 23 -5.06 0.73 8.94
CA VAL A 23 -4.28 1.72 9.69
C VAL A 23 -4.98 2.08 11.01
N ALA A 24 -6.30 2.19 11.01
CA ALA A 24 -7.07 2.44 12.24
C ALA A 24 -6.89 1.32 13.29
N ARG A 25 -6.80 0.05 12.88
CA ARG A 25 -6.49 -1.08 13.78
C ARG A 25 -5.06 -1.03 14.28
N MET A 26 -4.10 -0.69 13.42
CA MET A 26 -2.70 -0.56 13.82
C MET A 26 -2.53 0.57 14.86
N VAL A 27 -3.15 1.73 14.61
CA VAL A 27 -3.13 2.86 15.57
C VAL A 27 -3.78 2.45 16.89
N LEU A 28 -4.97 1.84 16.83
CA LEU A 28 -5.68 1.36 18.01
C LEU A 28 -4.85 0.36 18.81
N GLY A 29 -4.27 -0.64 18.13
CA GLY A 29 -3.42 -1.64 18.76
C GLY A 29 -2.18 -1.03 19.43
N ALA A 30 -1.48 -0.13 18.71
CA ALA A 30 -0.31 0.56 19.25
C ALA A 30 -0.64 1.45 20.48
N GLN A 31 -1.80 2.13 20.45
CA GLN A 31 -2.23 2.95 21.59
C GLN A 31 -2.64 2.09 22.79
N LEU A 32 -3.37 0.98 22.59
CA LEU A 32 -3.69 0.04 23.64
C LEU A 32 -2.45 -0.58 24.26
N ARG A 33 -1.47 -0.98 23.45
CA ARG A 33 -0.17 -1.45 23.93
C ARG A 33 0.53 -0.40 24.78
N ARG A 34 0.58 0.84 24.32
CA ARG A 34 1.19 1.96 25.07
C ARG A 34 0.51 2.16 26.43
N LEU A 35 -0.84 2.11 26.49
CA LEU A 35 -1.58 2.20 27.74
C LEU A 35 -1.26 1.03 28.67
N ARG A 36 -1.20 -0.19 28.14
CA ARG A 36 -0.84 -1.38 28.91
C ARG A 36 0.56 -1.25 29.51
N GLU A 37 1.54 -0.90 28.69
CA GLU A 37 2.94 -0.74 29.15
C GLU A 37 3.12 0.41 30.14
N ALA A 38 2.45 1.54 29.91
CA ALA A 38 2.46 2.68 30.84
C ALA A 38 1.82 2.37 32.20
N GLY A 39 0.77 1.53 32.20
CA GLY A 39 0.13 1.03 33.42
C GLY A 39 0.90 -0.11 34.11
N GLY A 40 2.02 -0.57 33.54
CA GLY A 40 2.81 -1.69 34.08
C GLY A 40 2.14 -3.07 33.94
N HIS A 41 1.14 -3.19 33.06
CA HIS A 41 0.38 -4.42 32.89
C HIS A 41 1.06 -5.37 31.89
N SER A 42 0.96 -6.67 32.16
CA SER A 42 1.45 -7.74 31.30
C SER A 42 0.45 -8.12 30.20
N LEU A 43 0.84 -8.97 29.27
CA LEU A 43 -0.08 -9.56 28.29
C LEU A 43 -1.06 -10.53 28.96
N GLU A 44 -0.64 -11.17 30.07
CA GLU A 44 -1.46 -12.06 30.90
C GLU A 44 -2.63 -11.30 31.59
N ASP A 45 -2.39 -10.05 31.99
CA ASP A 45 -3.46 -9.20 32.54
C ASP A 45 -4.52 -8.91 31.48
N ALA A 46 -4.09 -8.61 30.25
CA ALA A 46 -5.00 -8.40 29.12
C ALA A 46 -5.76 -9.69 28.73
N GLU A 47 -5.10 -10.84 28.81
CA GLU A 47 -5.71 -12.17 28.61
C GLU A 47 -6.85 -12.39 29.62
N ALA A 48 -6.61 -12.08 30.90
CA ALA A 48 -7.61 -12.20 31.94
C ALA A 48 -8.84 -11.32 31.70
N VAL A 49 -8.63 -10.07 31.22
CA VAL A 49 -9.70 -9.10 30.92
C VAL A 49 -10.55 -9.56 29.75
N LEU A 50 -9.92 -9.93 28.63
CA LEU A 50 -10.62 -10.26 27.39
C LEU A 50 -11.00 -11.74 27.27
N ARG A 51 -10.45 -12.62 28.14
CA ARG A 51 -10.58 -14.08 28.05
C ARG A 51 -10.17 -14.61 26.67
N ARG A 52 -9.06 -14.06 26.17
CA ARG A 52 -8.47 -14.40 24.87
C ARG A 52 -7.00 -14.82 25.06
N PRO A 53 -6.49 -15.79 24.29
CA PRO A 53 -5.09 -16.22 24.41
C PRO A 53 -4.10 -15.08 24.22
N ARG A 54 -2.95 -15.13 24.88
CA ARG A 54 -1.86 -14.16 24.82
C ARG A 54 -1.42 -13.86 23.38
N GLU A 55 -1.35 -14.86 22.50
CA GLU A 55 -1.03 -14.71 21.10
C GLU A 55 -2.05 -13.82 20.39
N TRP A 56 -3.33 -13.94 20.77
CA TRP A 56 -4.38 -13.09 20.22
C TRP A 56 -4.22 -11.65 20.67
N ILE A 57 -3.85 -11.42 21.96
CA ILE A 57 -3.58 -10.06 22.49
C ILE A 57 -2.38 -9.45 21.74
N SER A 58 -1.30 -10.21 21.53
CA SER A 58 -0.15 -9.75 20.75
C SER A 58 -0.55 -9.36 19.31
N ARG A 59 -1.37 -10.17 18.64
CA ARG A 59 -1.92 -9.85 17.31
C ARG A 59 -2.80 -8.60 17.32
N LEU A 60 -3.58 -8.41 18.37
CA LEU A 60 -4.39 -7.21 18.58
C LEU A 60 -3.53 -5.95 18.65
N GLU A 61 -2.49 -5.96 19.47
CA GLU A 61 -1.57 -4.83 19.64
C GLU A 61 -0.80 -4.50 18.34
N LEU A 62 -0.65 -5.48 17.45
CA LEU A 62 -0.12 -5.31 16.10
C LEU A 62 -1.19 -4.89 15.06
N GLY A 63 -2.44 -4.66 15.48
CA GLY A 63 -3.53 -4.31 14.58
C GLY A 63 -4.05 -5.47 13.71
N ARG A 64 -3.71 -6.72 14.06
CA ARG A 64 -4.05 -7.94 13.31
C ARG A 64 -5.28 -8.68 13.85
N ALA A 65 -6.02 -8.06 14.77
CA ALA A 65 -7.26 -8.58 15.31
C ALA A 65 -8.31 -7.48 15.41
N VAL A 66 -9.58 -7.87 15.34
CA VAL A 66 -10.73 -6.97 15.43
C VAL A 66 -11.21 -6.91 16.86
N LEU A 67 -11.39 -5.69 17.39
CA LEU A 67 -11.97 -5.43 18.72
C LEU A 67 -13.39 -4.90 18.63
N ARG A 68 -14.25 -5.41 19.51
CA ARG A 68 -15.54 -4.78 19.78
C ARG A 68 -15.34 -3.53 20.64
N LEU A 69 -16.22 -2.54 20.49
CA LEU A 69 -16.14 -1.29 21.27
C LEU A 69 -16.10 -1.54 22.79
N ARG A 70 -16.85 -2.55 23.28
CA ARG A 70 -16.84 -2.95 24.68
C ARG A 70 -15.47 -3.48 25.12
N GLU A 71 -14.84 -4.31 24.31
CA GLU A 71 -13.51 -4.88 24.62
C GLU A 71 -12.44 -3.76 24.74
N VAL A 72 -12.54 -2.71 23.91
CA VAL A 72 -11.68 -1.51 24.04
C VAL A 72 -11.92 -0.81 25.39
N ALA A 73 -13.17 -0.60 25.78
CA ALA A 73 -13.50 0.04 27.05
C ALA A 73 -13.03 -0.80 28.26
N ASP A 74 -13.21 -2.13 28.20
CA ASP A 74 -12.78 -3.07 29.25
C ASP A 74 -11.24 -3.03 29.42
N LEU A 75 -10.46 -3.00 28.31
CA LEU A 75 -9.00 -2.86 28.37
C LEU A 75 -8.57 -1.50 28.93
N CYS A 76 -9.19 -0.40 28.48
CA CYS A 76 -8.88 0.93 28.98
C CYS A 76 -9.11 1.02 30.50
N ALA A 77 -10.21 0.46 30.99
CA ALA A 77 -10.50 0.43 32.43
C ALA A 77 -9.47 -0.39 33.21
N ALA A 78 -9.05 -1.54 32.66
CA ALA A 78 -8.06 -2.42 33.29
C ALA A 78 -6.66 -1.82 33.34
N TYR A 79 -6.26 -1.04 32.33
CA TYR A 79 -4.93 -0.42 32.23
C TYR A 79 -4.76 0.88 33.05
N GLY A 80 -5.64 1.14 34.00
CA GLY A 80 -5.54 2.29 34.88
C GLY A 80 -6.40 3.48 34.47
N GLY A 81 -7.29 3.29 33.49
CA GLY A 81 -8.24 4.28 33.00
C GLY A 81 -7.62 5.28 32.02
N ALA A 82 -8.13 5.32 30.81
CA ALA A 82 -7.96 6.47 29.94
C ALA A 82 -8.89 7.58 30.44
N ASP A 83 -8.46 8.83 30.36
CA ASP A 83 -9.39 9.94 30.55
C ASP A 83 -10.52 9.88 29.49
N ARG A 84 -11.57 10.70 29.73
CA ARG A 84 -12.77 10.65 28.89
C ARG A 84 -12.49 10.91 27.43
N ASP A 85 -11.53 11.79 27.12
CA ASP A 85 -11.20 12.20 25.75
C ASP A 85 -10.32 11.15 25.06
N ALA A 86 -9.37 10.56 25.77
CA ALA A 86 -8.58 9.43 25.28
C ALA A 86 -9.45 8.20 25.00
N LEU A 87 -10.37 7.87 25.88
CA LEU A 87 -11.32 6.77 25.67
C LEU A 87 -12.22 7.05 24.44
N ALA A 88 -12.73 8.27 24.29
CA ALA A 88 -13.54 8.66 23.14
C ALA A 88 -12.74 8.50 21.81
N THR A 89 -11.47 8.88 21.82
CA THR A 89 -10.55 8.72 20.68
C THR A 89 -10.35 7.24 20.32
N LEU A 90 -10.08 6.39 21.30
CA LEU A 90 -9.90 4.94 21.09
C LEU A 90 -11.17 4.27 20.58
N LEU A 91 -12.33 4.64 21.11
CA LEU A 91 -13.62 4.15 20.60
C LEU A 91 -13.91 4.67 19.18
N GLY A 92 -13.48 5.88 18.85
CA GLY A 92 -13.52 6.42 17.48
C GLY A 92 -12.69 5.59 16.49
N LEU A 93 -11.45 5.27 16.86
CA LEU A 93 -10.56 4.39 16.09
C LEU A 93 -11.16 2.99 15.93
N ALA A 94 -11.75 2.42 17.00
CA ALA A 94 -12.39 1.11 16.92
C ALA A 94 -13.61 1.10 15.98
N ARG A 95 -14.40 2.19 15.93
CA ARG A 95 -15.48 2.34 14.95
C ARG A 95 -14.95 2.38 13.52
N GLN A 96 -13.89 3.17 13.28
CA GLN A 96 -13.24 3.25 11.97
C GLN A 96 -12.66 1.88 11.55
N ALA A 97 -11.98 1.19 12.47
CA ALA A 97 -11.43 -0.14 12.25
C ALA A 97 -12.47 -1.21 11.89
N ASN A 98 -13.72 -1.00 12.32
CA ASN A 98 -14.85 -1.89 12.07
C ASN A 98 -15.80 -1.38 10.98
N ALA A 99 -15.50 -0.23 10.36
CA ALA A 99 -16.33 0.31 9.28
C ALA A 99 -16.30 -0.60 8.04
N PRO A 100 -17.37 -0.60 7.23
CA PRO A 100 -17.36 -1.27 5.94
C PRO A 100 -16.20 -0.77 5.08
N ARG A 101 -15.53 -1.69 4.42
CA ARG A 101 -14.40 -1.36 3.56
C ARG A 101 -14.89 -0.66 2.30
N TRP A 102 -14.23 0.42 1.89
CA TRP A 102 -14.62 1.20 0.73
C TRP A 102 -14.61 0.40 -0.58
N TRP A 103 -13.79 -0.65 -0.66
CA TRP A 103 -13.74 -1.56 -1.83
C TRP A 103 -14.71 -2.74 -1.73
N ALA A 104 -15.59 -2.79 -0.72
CA ALA A 104 -16.54 -3.90 -0.56
C ALA A 104 -17.39 -4.18 -1.81
N ALA A 105 -17.65 -3.13 -2.61
CA ALA A 105 -18.33 -3.25 -3.90
C ALA A 105 -17.50 -3.97 -4.98
N TYR A 106 -16.20 -4.20 -4.76
CA TYR A 106 -15.26 -4.82 -5.70
C TYR A 106 -14.69 -6.16 -5.21
N ARG A 107 -15.34 -6.79 -4.21
CA ARG A 107 -14.87 -8.06 -3.62
C ARG A 107 -14.71 -9.19 -4.63
N ASP A 108 -15.48 -9.15 -5.71
CA ASP A 108 -15.42 -10.10 -6.82
C ASP A 108 -14.10 -10.07 -7.59
N VAL A 109 -13.39 -8.94 -7.58
CA VAL A 109 -12.13 -8.72 -8.31
C VAL A 109 -10.94 -8.36 -7.41
N VAL A 110 -11.17 -8.21 -6.11
CA VAL A 110 -10.12 -7.92 -5.11
C VAL A 110 -9.75 -9.22 -4.40
N PRO A 111 -8.59 -9.82 -4.69
CA PRO A 111 -8.15 -11.00 -3.97
C PRO A 111 -7.73 -10.63 -2.52
N PRO A 112 -7.83 -11.57 -1.56
CA PRO A 112 -7.53 -11.30 -0.15
C PRO A 112 -6.13 -10.68 0.09
N TRP A 113 -5.13 -11.13 -0.65
CA TRP A 113 -3.76 -10.61 -0.53
C TRP A 113 -3.61 -9.15 -0.98
N TYR A 114 -4.55 -8.58 -1.73
CA TYR A 114 -4.53 -7.20 -2.19
C TYR A 114 -5.25 -6.23 -1.25
N GLU A 115 -6.15 -6.74 -0.41
CA GLU A 115 -6.93 -5.92 0.53
C GLU A 115 -6.05 -5.06 1.47
N PRO A 116 -4.95 -5.58 2.06
CA PRO A 116 -4.08 -4.77 2.91
C PRO A 116 -3.46 -3.58 2.17
N TYR A 117 -3.10 -3.77 0.89
CA TYR A 117 -2.55 -2.70 0.07
C TYR A 117 -3.56 -1.56 -0.12
N LEU A 118 -4.83 -1.88 -0.44
CA LEU A 118 -5.88 -0.88 -0.62
C LEU A 118 -6.12 -0.04 0.64
N GLU A 119 -6.05 -0.67 1.82
CA GLU A 119 -6.17 0.02 3.09
C GLU A 119 -4.97 0.93 3.39
N LEU A 120 -3.77 0.40 3.23
CA LEU A 120 -2.53 1.13 3.50
C LEU A 120 -2.36 2.31 2.55
N GLU A 121 -2.61 2.11 1.25
CA GLU A 121 -2.56 3.17 0.24
C GLU A 121 -3.53 4.30 0.56
N GLN A 122 -4.80 3.97 0.86
CA GLN A 122 -5.83 4.96 1.19
C GLN A 122 -5.49 5.79 2.43
N SER A 123 -4.76 5.22 3.37
CA SER A 123 -4.38 5.85 4.63
C SER A 123 -2.99 6.50 4.58
N ALA A 124 -2.21 6.27 3.52
CA ALA A 124 -0.85 6.79 3.42
C ALA A 124 -0.82 8.33 3.39
N GLY A 125 0.15 8.90 4.10
CA GLY A 125 0.55 10.30 3.98
C GLY A 125 1.65 10.49 2.92
N LEU A 126 2.51 9.47 2.74
CA LEU A 126 3.55 9.44 1.72
C LEU A 126 3.54 8.08 1.01
N ILE A 127 3.55 8.14 -0.31
CA ILE A 127 3.66 6.98 -1.21
C ILE A 127 4.91 7.16 -2.05
N ARG A 128 5.81 6.18 -2.05
CA ARG A 128 6.97 6.16 -2.95
C ARG A 128 6.90 4.91 -3.80
N ALA A 129 6.82 5.07 -5.10
CA ALA A 129 6.68 3.98 -6.05
C ALA A 129 7.88 3.90 -6.98
N TYR A 130 8.35 2.70 -7.25
CA TYR A 130 9.24 2.39 -8.35
C TYR A 130 8.56 1.43 -9.31
N GLU A 131 8.51 1.82 -10.58
CA GLU A 131 7.85 1.03 -11.63
C GLU A 131 8.77 0.78 -12.82
N ALA A 132 9.03 -0.50 -13.07
CA ALA A 132 9.91 -0.94 -14.14
C ALA A 132 9.18 -1.36 -15.43
N GLN A 133 7.86 -1.64 -15.36
CA GLN A 133 7.15 -2.27 -16.46
C GLN A 133 5.97 -1.48 -17.00
N VAL A 134 5.31 -0.71 -16.13
CA VAL A 134 4.08 0.02 -16.44
C VAL A 134 4.10 1.39 -15.75
N VAL A 135 3.15 2.25 -16.09
CA VAL A 135 2.90 3.47 -15.32
C VAL A 135 2.32 3.09 -13.95
N PRO A 136 2.73 3.71 -12.82
CA PRO A 136 2.14 3.45 -11.51
C PRO A 136 0.61 3.56 -11.54
N ASP A 137 -0.08 2.65 -10.86
CA ASP A 137 -1.54 2.55 -10.89
C ASP A 137 -2.28 3.87 -10.59
N LEU A 138 -1.77 4.66 -9.63
CA LEU A 138 -2.35 5.96 -9.26
C LEU A 138 -2.20 7.03 -10.36
N LEU A 139 -1.33 6.81 -11.34
CA LEU A 139 -1.04 7.71 -12.44
C LEU A 139 -1.57 7.21 -13.80
N GLN A 140 -2.26 6.05 -13.82
CA GLN A 140 -2.84 5.51 -15.05
C GLN A 140 -4.14 6.20 -15.42
N THR A 141 -4.33 6.49 -16.71
CA THR A 141 -5.65 6.80 -17.24
C THR A 141 -6.53 5.55 -17.25
N GLU A 142 -7.83 5.71 -17.34
CA GLU A 142 -8.76 4.58 -17.40
C GLU A 142 -8.55 3.73 -18.66
N ALA A 143 -8.30 4.40 -19.80
CA ALA A 143 -8.01 3.73 -21.06
C ALA A 143 -6.72 2.90 -21.01
N TYR A 144 -5.65 3.44 -20.40
CA TYR A 144 -4.40 2.72 -20.21
C TYR A 144 -4.59 1.52 -19.26
N THR A 145 -5.29 1.70 -18.15
CA THR A 145 -5.61 0.61 -17.22
C THR A 145 -6.38 -0.50 -17.92
N ARG A 146 -7.40 -0.14 -18.68
CA ARG A 146 -8.23 -1.12 -19.42
C ARG A 146 -7.36 -1.90 -20.42
N ALA A 147 -6.55 -1.21 -21.20
CA ALA A 147 -5.63 -1.85 -22.16
C ALA A 147 -4.61 -2.80 -21.51
N LEU A 148 -4.13 -2.50 -20.29
CA LEU A 148 -3.27 -3.40 -19.53
C LEU A 148 -3.98 -4.68 -19.08
N LEU A 149 -5.25 -4.57 -18.71
CA LEU A 149 -6.00 -5.67 -18.09
C LEU A 149 -6.63 -6.59 -19.14
N GLU A 150 -7.04 -6.07 -20.28
CA GLU A 150 -7.70 -6.82 -21.37
C GLU A 150 -6.83 -7.96 -21.91
N ASP A 151 -5.51 -7.80 -21.89
CA ASP A 151 -4.57 -8.85 -22.35
C ASP A 151 -4.57 -10.09 -21.44
N HIS A 152 -5.04 -9.97 -20.17
CA HIS A 152 -4.83 -11.01 -19.14
C HIS A 152 -6.08 -11.33 -18.33
N ARG A 153 -7.19 -10.63 -18.55
CA ARG A 153 -8.42 -10.75 -17.76
C ARG A 153 -9.66 -10.79 -18.66
N PRO A 154 -10.72 -11.50 -18.24
CA PRO A 154 -12.03 -11.39 -18.89
C PRO A 154 -12.50 -9.93 -18.90
N ALA A 155 -13.19 -9.50 -19.97
CA ALA A 155 -13.60 -8.11 -20.17
C ALA A 155 -14.37 -7.52 -18.97
N GLY A 156 -15.31 -8.27 -18.36
CA GLY A 156 -16.05 -7.82 -17.19
C GLY A 156 -15.19 -7.62 -15.94
N GLU A 157 -14.16 -8.46 -15.74
CA GLU A 157 -13.20 -8.32 -14.65
C GLU A 157 -12.28 -7.12 -14.88
N ALA A 158 -11.79 -6.95 -16.12
CA ALA A 158 -10.95 -5.81 -16.51
C ALA A 158 -11.67 -4.47 -16.27
N GLU A 159 -12.93 -4.37 -16.63
CA GLU A 159 -13.75 -3.17 -16.40
C GLU A 159 -13.91 -2.87 -14.90
N ARG A 160 -14.20 -3.88 -14.09
CA ARG A 160 -14.34 -3.76 -12.64
C ARG A 160 -13.02 -3.31 -11.97
N LEU A 161 -11.89 -3.88 -12.38
CA LEU A 161 -10.58 -3.48 -11.89
C LEU A 161 -10.21 -2.06 -12.34
N ALA A 162 -10.56 -1.66 -13.56
CA ALA A 162 -10.36 -0.29 -14.03
C ALA A 162 -11.19 0.71 -13.20
N ALA A 163 -12.44 0.38 -12.88
CA ALA A 163 -13.28 1.18 -11.99
C ALA A 163 -12.70 1.27 -10.56
N LEU A 164 -12.19 0.18 -10.00
CA LEU A 164 -11.51 0.18 -8.70
C LEU A 164 -10.28 1.12 -8.72
N ARG A 165 -9.44 1.03 -9.77
CA ARG A 165 -8.26 1.91 -9.92
C ARG A 165 -8.66 3.38 -10.06
N ALA A 166 -9.77 3.68 -10.76
CA ALA A 166 -10.30 5.04 -10.85
C ALA A 166 -10.73 5.60 -9.48
N VAL A 167 -11.31 4.77 -8.60
CA VAL A 167 -11.63 5.17 -7.22
C VAL A 167 -10.36 5.41 -6.41
N ARG A 168 -9.33 4.55 -6.54
CA ARG A 168 -8.04 4.69 -5.84
C ARG A 168 -7.35 6.01 -6.16
N ARG A 169 -7.36 6.46 -7.41
CA ARG A 169 -6.75 7.74 -7.84
C ARG A 169 -7.28 8.96 -7.07
N ARG A 170 -8.50 8.89 -6.49
CA ARG A 170 -9.05 9.99 -5.70
C ARG A 170 -8.19 10.38 -4.50
N ILE A 171 -7.29 9.52 -4.05
CA ILE A 171 -6.34 9.83 -2.97
C ILE A 171 -5.45 11.04 -3.31
N LEU A 172 -5.16 11.26 -4.60
CA LEU A 172 -4.37 12.40 -5.07
C LEU A 172 -5.18 13.70 -5.19
N HIS A 173 -6.52 13.63 -5.07
CA HIS A 173 -7.41 14.77 -5.27
C HIS A 173 -8.28 15.10 -4.04
N ARG A 174 -8.04 14.41 -2.91
CA ARG A 174 -8.75 14.71 -1.65
C ARG A 174 -8.22 16.01 -1.00
N PRO A 175 -8.95 16.63 -0.05
CA PRO A 175 -8.52 17.89 0.60
C PRO A 175 -7.13 17.81 1.26
N SER A 176 -6.75 16.65 1.76
CA SER A 176 -5.39 16.37 2.25
C SER A 176 -4.81 15.21 1.45
N PRO A 177 -4.26 15.48 0.26
CA PRO A 177 -3.79 14.43 -0.64
C PRO A 177 -2.55 13.73 -0.07
N ALA A 178 -2.38 12.46 -0.41
CA ALA A 178 -1.13 11.77 -0.17
C ALA A 178 -0.01 12.40 -1.02
N ARG A 179 1.18 12.51 -0.44
CA ARG A 179 2.37 12.89 -1.23
C ARG A 179 2.82 11.66 -2.02
N LEU A 180 2.87 11.78 -3.33
CA LEU A 180 3.35 10.73 -4.21
C LEU A 180 4.73 11.08 -4.77
N TRP A 181 5.67 10.16 -4.65
CA TRP A 181 6.96 10.23 -5.33
C TRP A 181 7.15 8.96 -6.15
N ALA A 182 7.07 9.08 -7.46
CA ALA A 182 7.20 7.95 -8.38
C ALA A 182 8.45 8.05 -9.23
N VAL A 183 9.18 6.94 -9.35
CA VAL A 183 10.26 6.73 -10.29
C VAL A 183 9.81 5.69 -11.31
N ILE A 184 9.76 6.06 -12.57
CA ILE A 184 9.34 5.18 -13.68
C ILE A 184 10.53 4.94 -14.60
N GLU A 185 10.77 3.68 -14.96
CA GLU A 185 11.74 3.32 -16.00
C GLU A 185 11.30 3.90 -17.36
N GLU A 186 12.22 4.52 -18.07
CA GLU A 186 11.95 4.98 -19.45
C GLU A 186 11.44 3.84 -20.35
N ALA A 187 11.92 2.61 -20.12
CA ALA A 187 11.46 1.42 -20.82
C ALA A 187 9.94 1.16 -20.65
N ALA A 188 9.41 1.41 -19.46
CA ALA A 188 7.98 1.25 -19.19
C ALA A 188 7.13 2.25 -20.01
N LEU A 189 7.60 3.48 -20.13
CA LEU A 189 6.95 4.54 -20.91
C LEU A 189 6.99 4.24 -22.41
N ARG A 190 8.09 3.70 -22.92
CA ARG A 190 8.26 3.39 -24.34
C ARG A 190 7.48 2.18 -24.85
N ARG A 191 6.90 1.37 -23.95
CA ARG A 191 6.13 0.16 -24.34
C ARG A 191 4.79 0.45 -25.04
N GLY A 192 4.29 1.69 -25.03
CA GLY A 192 3.12 2.12 -25.83
C GLY A 192 1.87 1.26 -25.65
N ARG A 193 1.54 0.88 -24.41
CA ARG A 193 0.38 0.02 -24.09
C ARG A 193 -0.92 0.61 -24.61
N GLY A 194 -1.77 -0.23 -25.19
CA GLY A 194 -3.10 0.16 -25.71
C GLY A 194 -3.07 0.90 -27.06
N GLY A 195 -1.90 0.96 -27.70
CA GLY A 195 -1.72 1.64 -28.97
C GLY A 195 -1.51 3.16 -28.81
N ARG A 196 -1.24 3.83 -29.95
CA ARG A 196 -0.79 5.23 -29.98
C ARG A 196 -1.74 6.21 -29.29
N ALA A 197 -3.04 6.09 -29.49
CA ALA A 197 -4.02 7.01 -28.92
C ALA A 197 -4.08 6.91 -27.38
N VAL A 198 -4.06 5.68 -26.85
CA VAL A 198 -4.06 5.43 -25.40
C VAL A 198 -2.76 5.90 -24.77
N ALA A 199 -1.61 5.60 -25.43
CA ALA A 199 -0.32 6.06 -24.96
C ALA A 199 -0.24 7.60 -24.94
N PHE A 200 -0.71 8.28 -25.97
CA PHE A 200 -0.74 9.75 -26.04
C PHE A 200 -1.56 10.34 -24.90
N ALA A 201 -2.81 9.88 -24.69
CA ALA A 201 -3.66 10.34 -23.60
C ALA A 201 -3.03 10.07 -22.22
N GLN A 202 -2.31 8.94 -22.08
CA GLN A 202 -1.57 8.64 -20.84
C GLN A 202 -0.42 9.63 -20.62
N PHE A 203 0.31 10.02 -21.64
CA PHE A 203 1.38 11.02 -21.53
C PHE A 203 0.84 12.42 -21.21
N GLU A 204 -0.25 12.84 -21.85
CA GLU A 204 -0.92 14.11 -21.49
C GLU A 204 -1.29 14.12 -20.02
N HIS A 205 -1.89 13.03 -19.52
CA HIS A 205 -2.21 12.90 -18.09
C HIS A 205 -0.97 12.96 -17.19
N LEU A 206 0.16 12.34 -17.58
CA LEU A 206 1.39 12.42 -16.80
C LEU A 206 1.96 13.85 -16.77
N LEU A 207 1.81 14.62 -17.84
CA LEU A 207 2.19 16.04 -17.88
C LEU A 207 1.35 16.87 -16.91
N ASP A 208 0.02 16.67 -16.90
CA ASP A 208 -0.89 17.33 -15.94
C ASP A 208 -0.56 16.98 -14.49
N VAL A 209 -0.22 15.70 -14.25
CA VAL A 209 0.15 15.21 -12.91
C VAL A 209 1.46 15.82 -12.43
N CYS A 210 2.41 16.14 -13.30
CA CYS A 210 3.65 16.83 -12.91
C CYS A 210 3.42 18.21 -12.33
N ASP A 211 2.27 18.85 -12.59
CA ASP A 211 1.93 20.18 -12.08
C ASP A 211 1.27 20.13 -10.68
N LEU A 212 0.96 18.93 -10.16
CA LEU A 212 0.40 18.76 -8.83
C LEU A 212 1.50 18.94 -7.76
N PRO A 213 1.35 19.86 -6.79
CA PRO A 213 2.43 20.18 -5.84
C PRO A 213 2.80 19.06 -4.88
N HIS A 214 1.94 18.07 -4.71
CA HIS A 214 2.14 16.90 -3.87
C HIS A 214 2.59 15.66 -4.65
N VAL A 215 2.82 15.77 -5.98
CA VAL A 215 3.30 14.69 -6.83
C VAL A 215 4.70 15.04 -7.35
N THR A 216 5.62 14.11 -7.19
CA THR A 216 6.95 14.15 -7.80
C THR A 216 7.09 12.94 -8.72
N LEU A 217 7.24 13.19 -10.00
CA LEU A 217 7.46 12.17 -11.01
C LEU A 217 8.86 12.30 -11.57
N GLN A 218 9.63 11.21 -11.57
CA GLN A 218 10.95 11.12 -12.17
C GLN A 218 11.02 9.95 -13.14
N VAL A 219 11.78 10.13 -14.20
CA VAL A 219 12.05 9.07 -15.17
C VAL A 219 13.48 8.56 -14.96
N LEU A 220 13.63 7.25 -14.85
CA LEU A 220 14.94 6.59 -14.87
C LEU A 220 15.32 6.31 -16.32
N PRO A 221 16.32 7.04 -16.89
CA PRO A 221 16.65 6.91 -18.31
C PRO A 221 17.24 5.53 -18.64
N LEU A 222 17.03 5.04 -19.86
CA LEU A 222 17.66 3.83 -20.36
C LEU A 222 19.20 3.86 -20.27
N ALA A 223 19.78 5.05 -20.38
CA ALA A 223 21.24 5.27 -20.30
C ALA A 223 21.77 5.41 -18.87
N ALA A 224 20.94 5.23 -17.83
CA ALA A 224 21.36 5.35 -16.43
C ALA A 224 22.19 4.12 -16.01
N ALA A 225 23.46 4.08 -16.39
CA ALA A 225 24.37 2.97 -16.12
C ALA A 225 24.61 2.71 -14.62
N GLU A 226 24.42 3.72 -13.78
CA GLU A 226 24.61 3.64 -12.32
C GLU A 226 23.34 3.25 -11.53
N ALA A 227 22.23 2.98 -12.25
CA ALA A 227 20.99 2.57 -11.60
C ALA A 227 21.21 1.27 -10.81
N PRO A 228 20.78 1.21 -9.54
CA PRO A 228 20.91 0.00 -8.77
C PRO A 228 20.06 -1.12 -9.39
N PRO A 229 20.57 -2.36 -9.43
CA PRO A 229 19.71 -3.48 -9.80
C PRO A 229 18.63 -3.66 -8.75
N VAL A 230 17.38 -3.78 -9.18
CA VAL A 230 16.23 -3.99 -8.29
C VAL A 230 15.77 -5.44 -8.42
N ALA A 231 16.28 -6.29 -7.54
CA ALA A 231 16.07 -7.74 -7.60
C ALA A 231 14.59 -8.18 -7.47
N GLY A 232 13.76 -7.35 -6.84
CA GLY A 232 12.33 -7.65 -6.62
C GLY A 232 11.38 -7.09 -7.68
N GLY A 233 11.88 -6.35 -8.68
CA GLY A 233 11.02 -5.63 -9.62
C GLY A 233 10.37 -4.40 -8.99
N SER A 234 9.18 -4.03 -9.48
CA SER A 234 8.42 -2.88 -8.99
C SER A 234 8.01 -3.05 -7.51
N PHE A 235 7.99 -1.94 -6.78
CA PHE A 235 7.51 -1.92 -5.39
C PHE A 235 6.95 -0.55 -5.01
N THR A 236 6.06 -0.55 -4.02
CA THR A 236 5.51 0.68 -3.45
C THR A 236 5.76 0.74 -1.95
N LEU A 237 6.32 1.82 -1.47
CA LEU A 237 6.55 2.10 -0.07
C LEU A 237 5.46 3.04 0.42
N LEU A 238 4.77 2.64 1.47
CA LEU A 238 3.64 3.32 2.08
C LEU A 238 4.01 3.77 3.49
N ARG A 239 3.93 5.07 3.75
CA ARG A 239 4.13 5.65 5.06
C ARG A 239 2.81 6.19 5.60
N PRO A 240 2.29 5.62 6.69
CA PRO A 240 1.19 6.20 7.44
C PRO A 240 1.55 7.60 7.96
N PRO A 241 0.58 8.52 8.14
CA PRO A 241 0.86 9.84 8.73
C PRO A 241 1.21 9.77 10.23
N GLN A 242 0.90 8.68 10.91
CA GLN A 242 1.20 8.46 12.31
C GLN A 242 2.66 8.02 12.48
N PRO A 243 3.51 8.80 13.18
CA PRO A 243 4.95 8.55 13.28
C PRO A 243 5.31 7.25 14.03
N GLU A 244 4.41 6.75 14.86
CA GLU A 244 4.57 5.50 15.60
C GLU A 244 4.33 4.24 14.76
N LEU A 245 3.74 4.38 13.58
CA LEU A 245 3.51 3.25 12.69
C LEU A 245 4.71 3.05 11.76
N PRO A 246 5.13 1.80 11.53
CA PRO A 246 6.22 1.51 10.60
C PRO A 246 5.78 1.78 9.15
N ASP A 247 6.77 2.09 8.32
CA ASP A 247 6.61 2.03 6.87
C ASP A 247 6.33 0.59 6.43
N VAL A 248 5.49 0.45 5.43
CA VAL A 248 5.16 -0.84 4.82
C VAL A 248 5.49 -0.79 3.33
N VAL A 249 6.17 -1.81 2.85
CA VAL A 249 6.45 -1.99 1.43
C VAL A 249 5.48 -3.00 0.84
N TYR A 250 4.91 -2.69 -0.30
CA TYR A 250 4.13 -3.60 -1.12
C TYR A 250 4.97 -4.09 -2.29
N VAL A 251 5.11 -5.39 -2.43
CA VAL A 251 5.76 -6.04 -3.58
C VAL A 251 4.82 -7.08 -4.14
N GLU A 252 4.27 -6.79 -5.32
CA GLU A 252 3.39 -7.73 -6.02
C GLU A 252 4.17 -8.88 -6.64
N ARG A 253 3.56 -10.05 -6.65
CA ARG A 253 4.05 -11.27 -7.28
C ARG A 253 2.96 -11.88 -8.15
N LEU A 254 3.30 -12.83 -9.01
CA LEU A 254 2.32 -13.49 -9.90
C LEU A 254 1.11 -14.06 -9.14
N ASN A 255 1.31 -14.61 -7.95
CA ASN A 255 0.26 -15.28 -7.17
C ASN A 255 0.11 -14.69 -5.76
N GLY A 256 0.22 -13.37 -5.60
CA GLY A 256 0.10 -12.74 -4.30
C GLY A 256 0.95 -11.51 -4.13
N ALA A 257 1.18 -11.12 -2.88
CA ALA A 257 2.06 -10.01 -2.53
C ALA A 257 2.80 -10.29 -1.23
N VAL A 258 3.90 -9.56 -1.01
CA VAL A 258 4.59 -9.51 0.29
C VAL A 258 4.57 -8.08 0.82
N TYR A 259 4.57 -7.96 2.15
CA TYR A 259 4.44 -6.70 2.88
C TYR A 259 5.59 -6.51 3.89
N PRO A 260 6.85 -6.32 3.43
CA PRO A 260 7.96 -6.01 4.33
C PRO A 260 7.67 -4.76 5.15
N SER A 261 7.99 -4.79 6.45
CA SER A 261 7.80 -3.64 7.35
C SER A 261 8.91 -3.61 8.41
N GLY A 262 9.07 -2.47 9.09
CA GLY A 262 10.13 -2.31 10.09
C GLY A 262 11.52 -2.57 9.50
N PRO A 263 12.37 -3.44 10.11
CA PRO A 263 13.69 -3.75 9.61
C PRO A 263 13.72 -4.28 8.17
N ASP A 264 12.70 -5.06 7.77
CA ASP A 264 12.61 -5.64 6.43
C ASP A 264 12.30 -4.61 5.34
N ALA A 265 11.76 -3.44 5.71
CA ALA A 265 11.54 -2.31 4.79
C ALA A 265 12.81 -1.51 4.50
N VAL A 266 13.85 -1.60 5.34
CA VAL A 266 15.07 -0.79 5.23
C VAL A 266 15.80 -0.96 3.88
N PRO A 267 15.98 -2.17 3.33
CA PRO A 267 16.61 -2.34 2.02
C PRO A 267 15.85 -1.62 0.89
N TYR A 268 14.52 -1.59 0.95
CA TYR A 268 13.69 -0.88 -0.04
C TYR A 268 13.84 0.64 0.08
N TRP A 269 13.98 1.17 1.30
CA TRP A 269 14.30 2.56 1.53
C TRP A 269 15.64 2.96 0.90
N HIS A 270 16.66 2.16 1.08
CA HIS A 270 17.98 2.41 0.47
C HIS A 270 17.87 2.34 -1.06
N THR A 271 17.16 1.36 -1.58
CA THR A 271 16.98 1.19 -3.03
C THR A 271 16.24 2.37 -3.65
N ILE A 272 15.07 2.78 -3.11
CA ILE A 272 14.30 3.90 -3.68
C ILE A 272 15.08 5.23 -3.60
N ASN A 273 15.87 5.46 -2.53
CA ASN A 273 16.70 6.65 -2.41
C ASN A 273 17.80 6.67 -3.49
N ARG A 274 18.45 5.54 -3.77
CA ARG A 274 19.43 5.45 -4.86
C ARG A 274 18.77 5.66 -6.22
N LEU A 275 17.61 5.07 -6.47
CA LEU A 275 16.84 5.26 -7.72
C LEU A 275 16.49 6.73 -7.94
N VAL A 276 16.03 7.43 -6.92
CA VAL A 276 15.71 8.86 -6.96
C VAL A 276 16.93 9.71 -7.32
N LEU A 277 18.11 9.38 -6.77
CA LEU A 277 19.36 10.10 -7.05
C LEU A 277 19.89 9.82 -8.46
N THR A 278 19.63 8.64 -9.01
CA THR A 278 20.08 8.22 -10.35
C THR A 278 19.09 8.62 -11.44
N ALA A 279 17.78 8.75 -11.12
CA ALA A 279 16.76 9.20 -12.04
C ALA A 279 17.01 10.65 -12.49
N ALA A 280 16.50 11.01 -13.65
CA ALA A 280 16.52 12.38 -14.11
C ALA A 280 15.83 13.30 -13.08
N PRO A 281 16.31 14.54 -12.89
CA PRO A 281 15.65 15.49 -12.00
C PRO A 281 14.17 15.66 -12.37
N ALA A 282 13.29 15.82 -11.37
CA ALA A 282 11.86 15.97 -11.60
C ALA A 282 11.52 17.09 -12.60
N ALA A 283 12.28 18.20 -12.58
CA ALA A 283 12.12 19.28 -13.54
C ALA A 283 12.38 18.87 -15.01
N ALA A 284 13.10 17.78 -15.24
CA ALA A 284 13.35 17.27 -16.59
C ALA A 284 12.27 16.29 -17.08
N THR A 285 11.38 15.84 -16.20
CA THR A 285 10.40 14.79 -16.52
C THR A 285 9.51 15.19 -17.70
N GLN A 286 8.94 16.39 -17.70
CA GLN A 286 8.06 16.84 -18.78
C GLN A 286 8.79 16.85 -20.13
N SER A 287 10.05 17.30 -20.19
CA SER A 287 10.82 17.29 -21.43
C SER A 287 11.15 15.87 -21.93
N ILE A 288 11.36 14.93 -21.02
CA ILE A 288 11.57 13.50 -21.35
C ILE A 288 10.27 12.91 -21.90
N LEU A 289 9.13 13.16 -21.25
CA LEU A 289 7.81 12.70 -21.72
C LEU A 289 7.51 13.23 -23.14
N TRP A 290 7.73 14.50 -23.40
CA TRP A 290 7.55 15.09 -24.74
C TRP A 290 8.46 14.45 -25.80
N ARG A 291 9.68 14.13 -25.43
CA ARG A 291 10.61 13.44 -26.33
C ARG A 291 10.08 12.03 -26.70
N ILE A 292 9.62 11.26 -25.69
CA ILE A 292 9.08 9.92 -25.92
C ILE A 292 7.82 9.98 -26.78
N VAL A 293 6.92 10.94 -26.52
CA VAL A 293 5.70 11.14 -27.34
C VAL A 293 6.01 11.38 -28.80
N ARG A 294 7.06 12.13 -29.12
CA ARG A 294 7.46 12.38 -30.51
C ARG A 294 8.00 11.13 -31.22
N ASP A 295 8.54 10.18 -30.43
CA ASP A 295 9.09 8.93 -30.97
C ASP A 295 8.01 7.84 -31.13
N LEU A 296 6.78 8.03 -30.60
CA LEU A 296 5.62 7.12 -30.75
C LEU A 296 4.89 7.35 -32.08
#